data_cb92a8d8fb3b64e3e2f5577142c1c2d1
#
_entry.id   cb92a8d8fb3b64e3e2f5577142c1c2d1
#
_cell.length_a   1.000
_cell.length_b   1.000
_cell.length_c   1.000
_cell.angle_alpha   90.00
_cell.angle_beta   90.00
_cell.angle_gamma   90.00
#
_symmetry.space_group_name_H-M   'P 1'
#
loop_
_entity.id
_entity.type
_entity.pdbx_description
1 polymer ?
#
loop_
_entity_poly.entity_id
_entity_poly.type
_entity_poly.pdbx_seq_one_letter_code
_entity_poly.pdbx_strand_id
1 'polypeptide(L)'
;MNKLKLIVLLGVFASYSTSCSVQNNTTKTPPVKNTTKPNNNTSQPKPPVATTKPTPVTPPTAADEMFRTNLPEIKREFRGAWIASVANINWPSRNDLTVDQQKAEAIAMLDMLKNNNFNAAIFQIRPSADALYTSNIEPWSYFLTGETGTAPYPNYDPLQFWIDESHKRGLELHVWLNPYRAHHTNGGSVNSLSMANKLSDIVVRLKNGMYWFDPANPKTQGHVSNVVKDIVQRYDIDAIHFDDYFYPYATYNKGADFPDNATWNAYVSSGGNLSRADWRRDNVNKFVERIYKEIHAEKSHVKFGISPFGIWKPGYPAGIVGSSQFDELYADAKLWLNKGWVDYFSPQLYWPIDSKGQGFESLLSWWQSENTMNRHLWPGLNTVEIKVSDRPAEIKNQIEISRNILKKDAGEIHWSIAGLTKNANMLPALKNGPYSEKALIPKTPWIKAVPLQTPTLFITDNGSFAQTSWSSKNMSNVFQWVLFKQYNGIWETEILTLDTLSKDIPKFKDGKKLGALAIKSIDRLGNESDYMAKKVK
;
A
#
# COMPACT_ATOMS: atom_id res chain seq x y z
N MET A 1 33.81 -1.42 -34.75
CA MET A 1 32.34 -1.33 -34.87
C MET A 1 31.71 -2.53 -34.16
N ASN A 2 31.59 -2.51 -32.85
CA ASN A 2 30.94 -3.58 -32.08
C ASN A 2 29.59 -3.08 -31.59
N LYS A 3 28.52 -3.69 -32.10
CA LYS A 3 27.15 -3.43 -31.66
C LYS A 3 26.93 -4.06 -30.26
N LEU A 4 26.92 -3.23 -29.25
CA LEU A 4 26.51 -3.63 -27.90
C LEU A 4 24.99 -3.83 -27.91
N LYS A 5 24.54 -5.08 -27.81
CA LYS A 5 23.12 -5.42 -27.67
C LYS A 5 22.67 -5.06 -26.25
N LEU A 6 21.80 -4.07 -26.16
CA LEU A 6 21.08 -3.70 -24.96
C LEU A 6 20.08 -4.81 -24.63
N ILE A 7 20.32 -5.56 -23.56
CA ILE A 7 19.38 -6.57 -23.04
C ILE A 7 18.41 -5.84 -22.10
N VAL A 8 17.21 -5.58 -22.60
CA VAL A 8 16.08 -5.18 -21.76
C VAL A 8 15.56 -6.46 -21.08
N LEU A 9 15.66 -6.52 -19.77
CA LEU A 9 15.14 -7.65 -18.98
C LEU A 9 13.60 -7.60 -18.96
N LEU A 10 13.00 -8.30 -19.91
CA LEU A 10 11.64 -8.79 -19.80
C LEU A 10 11.71 -10.13 -19.07
N GLY A 11 11.19 -10.18 -17.84
CA GLY A 11 11.02 -11.43 -17.11
C GLY A 11 10.03 -12.34 -17.84
N VAL A 12 10.54 -13.24 -18.69
CA VAL A 12 9.77 -14.37 -19.22
C VAL A 12 9.96 -15.53 -18.25
N PHE A 13 8.94 -15.83 -17.46
CA PHE A 13 8.89 -17.06 -16.68
C PHE A 13 8.62 -18.24 -17.64
N ALA A 14 9.64 -19.06 -17.88
CA ALA A 14 9.47 -20.41 -18.43
C ALA A 14 9.19 -21.36 -17.25
N SER A 15 7.96 -21.84 -17.17
CA SER A 15 7.54 -22.86 -16.21
C SER A 15 8.05 -24.22 -16.65
N TYR A 16 9.00 -24.82 -15.95
CA TYR A 16 9.27 -26.25 -16.04
C TYR A 16 8.29 -27.00 -15.13
N SER A 17 7.33 -27.68 -15.74
CA SER A 17 6.45 -28.63 -15.09
C SER A 17 7.14 -30.00 -15.02
N THR A 18 7.58 -30.41 -13.84
CA THR A 18 7.88 -31.81 -13.54
C THR A 18 6.63 -32.46 -12.99
N SER A 19 6.04 -33.34 -13.80
CA SER A 19 4.93 -34.19 -13.41
C SER A 19 5.42 -35.36 -12.56
N CYS A 20 4.95 -35.43 -11.31
CA CYS A 20 4.97 -36.67 -10.52
C CYS A 20 3.55 -37.24 -10.52
N SER A 21 3.40 -38.41 -11.13
CA SER A 21 2.22 -39.24 -11.09
C SER A 21 2.08 -39.92 -9.74
N VAL A 22 0.93 -39.72 -9.08
CA VAL A 22 0.52 -40.54 -7.93
C VAL A 22 -0.76 -41.30 -8.31
N GLN A 23 -0.68 -42.61 -8.17
CA GLN A 23 -1.75 -43.56 -8.47
C GLN A 23 -2.95 -43.39 -7.53
N ASN A 24 -4.15 -43.41 -8.12
CA ASN A 24 -5.43 -43.50 -7.43
C ASN A 24 -5.67 -44.91 -6.95
N ASN A 25 -5.88 -45.10 -5.67
CA ASN A 25 -6.57 -46.28 -5.13
C ASN A 25 -7.99 -45.90 -4.71
N THR A 26 -8.95 -46.39 -5.45
CA THR A 26 -10.38 -46.28 -5.18
C THR A 26 -10.80 -47.38 -4.20
N THR A 27 -11.36 -47.01 -3.05
CA THR A 27 -12.21 -47.90 -2.24
C THR A 27 -13.62 -47.32 -2.18
N LYS A 28 -14.55 -48.10 -2.73
CA LYS A 28 -16.00 -47.87 -2.69
C LYS A 28 -16.57 -48.21 -1.32
N THR A 29 -17.43 -47.36 -0.79
CA THR A 29 -18.34 -47.69 0.32
C THR A 29 -19.80 -47.43 -0.12
N PRO A 30 -20.76 -48.28 0.26
CA PRO A 30 -22.10 -48.31 -0.33
C PRO A 30 -23.09 -47.37 0.37
N PRO A 31 -24.27 -47.08 -0.21
CA PRO A 31 -25.21 -46.06 0.22
C PRO A 31 -26.09 -46.48 1.39
N VAL A 32 -26.32 -45.55 2.33
CA VAL A 32 -27.28 -45.67 3.42
C VAL A 32 -28.56 -44.92 3.07
N LYS A 33 -29.69 -45.63 3.22
CA LYS A 33 -31.06 -45.18 2.94
C LYS A 33 -31.55 -44.14 3.94
N ASN A 34 -32.22 -43.12 3.45
CA ASN A 34 -33.08 -42.20 4.19
C ASN A 34 -34.31 -42.90 4.75
N THR A 35 -34.62 -42.69 6.02
CA THR A 35 -35.98 -42.77 6.53
C THR A 35 -36.25 -41.56 7.46
N THR A 36 -37.19 -40.78 7.00
CA THR A 36 -37.80 -39.64 7.73
C THR A 36 -38.77 -40.16 8.82
N LYS A 37 -38.73 -39.54 10.00
CA LYS A 37 -39.92 -39.28 10.82
C LYS A 37 -39.70 -38.08 11.75
N PRO A 38 -40.71 -37.23 11.95
CA PRO A 38 -40.59 -36.03 12.74
C PRO A 38 -40.85 -36.33 14.23
N ASN A 39 -40.08 -35.73 15.09
CA ASN A 39 -40.38 -35.71 16.53
C ASN A 39 -40.50 -34.26 17.03
N ASN A 40 -41.73 -33.87 17.32
CA ASN A 40 -42.09 -32.71 18.10
C ASN A 40 -41.57 -32.87 19.55
N ASN A 41 -40.69 -31.96 19.98
CA ASN A 41 -40.53 -31.73 21.40
C ASN A 41 -40.38 -30.23 21.65
N THR A 42 -41.46 -29.63 22.08
CA THR A 42 -41.54 -28.32 22.74
C THR A 42 -40.73 -28.36 24.04
N SER A 43 -39.59 -27.67 24.05
CA SER A 43 -38.88 -27.33 25.28
C SER A 43 -39.12 -25.87 25.64
N GLN A 44 -39.67 -25.66 26.83
CA GLN A 44 -39.90 -24.38 27.50
C GLN A 44 -38.63 -23.54 27.57
N PRO A 45 -38.72 -22.21 27.52
CA PRO A 45 -37.57 -21.33 27.68
C PRO A 45 -37.09 -21.33 29.15
N LYS A 46 -35.80 -21.54 29.32
CA LYS A 46 -35.04 -21.39 30.56
C LYS A 46 -35.10 -19.93 31.02
N PRO A 47 -35.32 -19.64 32.34
CA PRO A 47 -35.34 -18.27 32.82
C PRO A 47 -34.01 -17.56 32.61
N PRO A 48 -34.02 -16.21 32.40
CA PRO A 48 -32.81 -15.46 32.15
C PRO A 48 -31.88 -15.48 33.35
N VAL A 49 -30.61 -15.77 33.09
CA VAL A 49 -29.52 -15.59 34.05
C VAL A 49 -29.45 -14.12 34.42
N ALA A 50 -29.56 -13.81 35.69
CA ALA A 50 -29.46 -12.46 36.23
C ALA A 50 -28.10 -11.88 35.85
N THR A 51 -28.11 -10.89 34.93
CA THR A 51 -26.96 -10.03 34.68
C THR A 51 -26.74 -9.17 35.93
N THR A 52 -25.67 -9.46 36.65
CA THR A 52 -25.17 -8.56 37.68
C THR A 52 -24.83 -7.24 37.06
N LYS A 53 -25.59 -6.21 37.45
CA LYS A 53 -25.34 -4.82 37.09
C LYS A 53 -23.88 -4.48 37.46
N PRO A 54 -23.05 -3.90 36.57
CA PRO A 54 -21.71 -3.48 36.98
C PRO A 54 -21.86 -2.43 38.09
N THR A 55 -21.18 -2.64 39.19
CA THR A 55 -21.08 -1.69 40.30
C THR A 55 -20.61 -0.34 39.71
N PRO A 56 -21.25 0.80 40.05
CA PRO A 56 -20.78 2.10 39.62
C PRO A 56 -19.36 2.29 40.14
N VAL A 57 -18.39 2.37 39.24
CA VAL A 57 -17.03 2.81 39.58
C VAL A 57 -17.14 4.28 39.94
N THR A 58 -17.00 4.58 41.23
CA THR A 58 -16.92 5.95 41.76
C THR A 58 -15.82 6.67 41.00
N PRO A 59 -16.06 7.88 40.44
CA PRO A 59 -14.97 8.65 39.79
C PRO A 59 -13.88 8.90 40.85
N PRO A 60 -12.60 8.71 40.50
CA PRO A 60 -11.52 8.99 41.42
C PRO A 60 -11.54 10.48 41.79
N THR A 61 -11.78 10.73 43.08
CA THR A 61 -11.60 12.03 43.72
C THR A 61 -10.12 12.26 43.95
N ALA A 62 -9.62 13.27 43.37
CA ALA A 62 -8.38 14.03 43.46
C ALA A 62 -7.73 14.14 42.07
N ALA A 63 -7.49 15.36 41.69
CA ALA A 63 -6.71 15.69 40.47
C ALA A 63 -5.35 14.98 40.55
N ASP A 64 -5.23 13.84 39.86
CA ASP A 64 -3.94 13.25 39.57
C ASP A 64 -3.18 14.32 38.78
N GLU A 65 -2.18 14.93 39.41
CA GLU A 65 -1.42 16.05 38.82
C GLU A 65 -0.83 15.62 37.48
N MET A 66 -1.39 16.17 36.39
CA MET A 66 -0.75 16.15 35.11
C MET A 66 0.61 16.84 35.27
N PHE A 67 1.70 16.11 35.04
CA PHE A 67 3.02 16.72 35.07
C PHE A 67 3.57 16.91 33.66
N ARG A 68 4.25 18.03 33.45
CA ARG A 68 4.96 18.29 32.19
C ARG A 68 6.34 17.67 32.23
N THR A 69 6.72 17.01 31.14
CA THR A 69 8.00 16.33 30.98
C THR A 69 8.40 16.34 29.52
N ASN A 70 9.70 16.24 29.26
CA ASN A 70 10.20 16.06 27.90
C ASN A 70 10.09 14.58 27.53
N LEU A 71 9.22 14.27 26.58
CA LEU A 71 9.12 12.94 25.99
C LEU A 71 10.15 12.80 24.86
N PRO A 72 10.71 11.59 24.64
CA PRO A 72 11.59 11.35 23.50
C PRO A 72 10.84 11.51 22.18
N GLU A 73 11.58 11.85 21.13
CA GLU A 73 11.06 11.81 19.77
C GLU A 73 10.69 10.38 19.37
N ILE A 74 9.61 10.26 18.61
CA ILE A 74 9.15 8.97 18.10
C ILE A 74 9.80 8.76 16.74
N LYS A 75 10.43 7.58 16.55
CA LYS A 75 11.01 7.21 15.27
C LYS A 75 9.95 7.26 14.16
N ARG A 76 10.30 7.88 13.03
CA ARG A 76 9.46 7.99 11.85
C ARG A 76 10.19 7.49 10.63
N GLU A 77 9.51 6.65 9.84
CA GLU A 77 10.01 6.10 8.59
C GLU A 77 8.87 5.37 7.89
N PHE A 78 8.65 5.64 6.61
CA PHE A 78 7.68 4.86 5.84
C PHE A 78 8.30 3.53 5.41
N ARG A 79 7.62 2.41 5.66
CA ARG A 79 8.08 1.05 5.38
C ARG A 79 6.98 0.28 4.70
N GLY A 80 6.94 0.37 3.37
CA GLY A 80 5.90 -0.25 2.55
C GLY A 80 6.36 -1.47 1.77
N ALA A 81 5.40 -2.28 1.33
CA ALA A 81 5.63 -3.36 0.38
C ALA A 81 4.51 -3.42 -0.65
N TRP A 82 4.85 -3.58 -1.94
CA TRP A 82 3.88 -3.80 -3.00
C TRP A 82 3.37 -5.23 -3.00
N ILE A 83 2.05 -5.35 -3.20
CA ILE A 83 1.31 -6.61 -3.33
C ILE A 83 0.54 -6.55 -4.64
N ALA A 84 1.12 -7.15 -5.68
CA ALA A 84 0.56 -7.14 -7.03
C ALA A 84 -0.45 -8.26 -7.22
N SER A 85 -1.60 -7.92 -7.83
CA SER A 85 -2.63 -8.90 -8.21
C SER A 85 -2.56 -9.30 -9.69
N VAL A 86 -2.02 -8.42 -10.54
CA VAL A 86 -1.85 -8.73 -11.96
C VAL A 86 -1.08 -10.03 -12.15
N ALA A 87 -1.58 -10.89 -13.02
CA ALA A 87 -1.01 -12.19 -13.31
C ALA A 87 -0.77 -13.09 -12.05
N ASN A 88 -1.48 -12.82 -10.97
CA ASN A 88 -1.37 -13.51 -9.69
C ASN A 88 0.06 -13.52 -9.13
N ILE A 89 0.79 -12.40 -9.32
CA ILE A 89 2.20 -12.28 -8.88
C ILE A 89 2.34 -12.46 -7.38
N ASN A 90 1.43 -11.85 -6.59
CA ASN A 90 1.47 -11.93 -5.13
C ASN A 90 0.15 -12.41 -4.53
N TRP A 91 -0.96 -11.69 -4.76
CA TRP A 91 -2.26 -12.01 -4.17
C TRP A 91 -3.43 -11.73 -5.12
N PRO A 92 -4.43 -12.65 -5.18
CA PRO A 92 -4.32 -14.03 -4.68
C PRO A 92 -3.22 -14.78 -5.44
N SER A 93 -2.60 -15.76 -4.81
CA SER A 93 -1.48 -16.52 -5.43
C SER A 93 -1.92 -17.33 -6.66
N ARG A 94 -3.21 -17.61 -6.77
CA ARG A 94 -3.92 -18.22 -7.92
C ARG A 94 -5.34 -17.71 -7.97
N ASN A 95 -5.95 -17.73 -9.14
CA ASN A 95 -7.31 -17.26 -9.38
C ASN A 95 -8.40 -18.32 -9.15
N ASP A 96 -8.04 -19.49 -8.64
CA ASP A 96 -8.95 -20.60 -8.30
C ASP A 96 -9.03 -20.86 -6.79
N LEU A 97 -8.48 -19.96 -5.96
CA LEU A 97 -8.53 -20.08 -4.51
C LEU A 97 -9.94 -19.85 -3.97
N THR A 98 -10.30 -20.63 -2.95
CA THR A 98 -11.52 -20.35 -2.16
C THR A 98 -11.40 -19.04 -1.41
N VAL A 99 -12.53 -18.45 -1.02
CA VAL A 99 -12.56 -17.21 -0.23
C VAL A 99 -11.76 -17.34 1.07
N ASP A 100 -11.85 -18.48 1.75
CA ASP A 100 -11.08 -18.72 3.00
C ASP A 100 -9.57 -18.77 2.72
N GLN A 101 -9.15 -19.36 1.61
CA GLN A 101 -7.74 -19.37 1.21
C GLN A 101 -7.26 -17.97 0.85
N GLN A 102 -8.05 -17.19 0.09
CA GLN A 102 -7.73 -15.80 -0.23
C GLN A 102 -7.54 -14.96 1.05
N LYS A 103 -8.47 -15.08 2.00
CA LYS A 103 -8.39 -14.39 3.30
C LYS A 103 -7.17 -14.84 4.12
N ALA A 104 -6.90 -16.14 4.17
CA ALA A 104 -5.75 -16.68 4.88
C ALA A 104 -4.42 -16.17 4.33
N GLU A 105 -4.26 -16.09 3.00
CA GLU A 105 -3.08 -15.49 2.37
C GLU A 105 -2.92 -14.01 2.73
N ALA A 106 -4.01 -13.22 2.67
CA ALA A 106 -3.99 -11.81 3.02
C ALA A 106 -3.57 -11.59 4.49
N ILE A 107 -4.15 -12.35 5.42
CA ILE A 107 -3.79 -12.31 6.84
C ILE A 107 -2.31 -12.66 7.03
N ALA A 108 -1.83 -13.73 6.40
CA ALA A 108 -0.42 -14.13 6.51
C ALA A 108 0.55 -13.04 6.03
N MET A 109 0.23 -12.37 4.91
CA MET A 109 1.01 -11.26 4.39
C MET A 109 1.03 -10.06 5.35
N LEU A 110 -0.13 -9.67 5.88
CA LEU A 110 -0.25 -8.54 6.80
C LEU A 110 0.40 -8.83 8.16
N ASP A 111 0.28 -10.06 8.69
CA ASP A 111 0.97 -10.48 9.90
C ASP A 111 2.49 -10.46 9.71
N MET A 112 2.98 -10.93 8.57
CA MET A 112 4.40 -10.87 8.24
C MET A 112 4.90 -9.42 8.20
N LEU A 113 4.18 -8.49 7.56
CA LEU A 113 4.54 -7.07 7.53
C LEU A 113 4.59 -6.48 8.95
N LYS A 114 3.52 -6.64 9.74
CA LYS A 114 3.43 -6.18 11.13
C LYS A 114 4.58 -6.72 12.00
N ASN A 115 4.83 -8.03 11.92
CA ASN A 115 5.82 -8.71 12.76
C ASN A 115 7.27 -8.29 12.42
N ASN A 116 7.48 -7.73 11.22
CA ASN A 116 8.77 -7.21 10.78
C ASN A 116 8.86 -5.68 10.77
N ASN A 117 7.97 -5.01 11.54
CA ASN A 117 7.95 -3.56 11.75
C ASN A 117 7.76 -2.72 10.46
N PHE A 118 7.07 -3.27 9.45
CA PHE A 118 6.48 -2.49 8.37
C PHE A 118 5.26 -1.71 8.90
N ASN A 119 4.86 -0.65 8.19
CA ASN A 119 3.73 0.19 8.57
C ASN A 119 2.76 0.50 7.43
N ALA A 120 3.01 -0.04 6.21
CA ALA A 120 2.09 0.11 5.08
C ALA A 120 2.11 -1.12 4.15
N ALA A 121 0.96 -1.41 3.54
CA ALA A 121 0.78 -2.33 2.41
C ALA A 121 0.26 -1.56 1.20
N ILE A 122 0.88 -1.77 0.02
CA ILE A 122 0.44 -1.16 -1.24
C ILE A 122 -0.17 -2.27 -2.10
N PHE A 123 -1.49 -2.39 -2.06
CA PHE A 123 -2.24 -3.49 -2.63
C PHE A 123 -2.89 -3.13 -3.97
N GLN A 124 -2.60 -3.90 -5.03
CA GLN A 124 -3.15 -3.70 -6.37
C GLN A 124 -4.58 -4.20 -6.45
N ILE A 125 -5.54 -3.27 -6.51
CA ILE A 125 -6.98 -3.56 -6.56
C ILE A 125 -7.59 -3.42 -7.96
N ARG A 126 -6.87 -2.79 -8.89
CA ARG A 126 -7.30 -2.55 -10.27
C ARG A 126 -6.15 -2.82 -11.24
N PRO A 127 -5.90 -4.10 -11.58
CA PRO A 127 -4.78 -4.45 -12.47
C PRO A 127 -5.03 -4.16 -13.95
N SER A 128 -6.28 -4.24 -14.46
CA SER A 128 -6.59 -4.20 -15.89
C SER A 128 -8.01 -3.73 -16.21
N ALA A 129 -8.42 -2.56 -15.75
CA ALA A 129 -9.80 -2.04 -15.86
C ALA A 129 -10.84 -3.06 -15.34
N ASP A 130 -10.53 -3.65 -14.22
CA ASP A 130 -11.27 -4.65 -13.50
C ASP A 130 -11.07 -4.44 -11.99
N ALA A 131 -11.90 -5.04 -11.16
CA ALA A 131 -11.95 -4.74 -9.74
C ALA A 131 -11.69 -5.98 -8.88
N LEU A 132 -10.83 -5.84 -7.85
CA LEU A 132 -10.73 -6.77 -6.73
C LEU A 132 -11.54 -6.22 -5.53
N TYR A 133 -12.69 -5.65 -5.80
CA TYR A 133 -13.63 -5.08 -4.84
C TYR A 133 -15.03 -4.99 -5.46
N THR A 134 -16.06 -4.82 -4.67
CA THR A 134 -17.43 -4.63 -5.17
C THR A 134 -17.52 -3.32 -5.93
N SER A 135 -17.60 -3.39 -7.27
CA SER A 135 -17.68 -2.21 -8.15
C SER A 135 -18.94 -2.23 -9.01
N ASN A 136 -19.57 -1.05 -9.19
CA ASN A 136 -20.65 -0.83 -10.14
C ASN A 136 -20.14 -0.26 -11.47
N ILE A 137 -18.83 0.01 -11.59
CA ILE A 137 -18.22 0.67 -12.75
C ILE A 137 -17.48 -0.33 -13.64
N GLU A 138 -16.67 -1.19 -13.02
CA GLU A 138 -15.83 -2.18 -13.69
C GLU A 138 -16.14 -3.59 -13.21
N PRO A 139 -15.91 -4.63 -14.04
CA PRO A 139 -16.23 -6.01 -13.68
C PRO A 139 -15.26 -6.55 -12.62
N TRP A 140 -15.65 -7.62 -11.93
CA TRP A 140 -14.75 -8.42 -11.12
C TRP A 140 -13.54 -8.89 -11.95
N SER A 141 -12.37 -8.86 -11.33
CA SER A 141 -11.12 -9.22 -11.99
C SER A 141 -11.02 -10.72 -12.24
N TYR A 142 -10.52 -11.09 -13.43
CA TYR A 142 -10.10 -12.46 -13.75
C TYR A 142 -9.09 -13.01 -12.74
N PHE A 143 -8.19 -12.18 -12.27
CA PHE A 143 -7.14 -12.61 -11.33
C PHE A 143 -7.67 -12.98 -9.95
N LEU A 144 -8.92 -12.62 -9.63
CA LEU A 144 -9.56 -12.98 -8.37
C LEU A 144 -10.25 -14.35 -8.40
N THR A 145 -10.96 -14.65 -9.50
CA THR A 145 -11.88 -15.80 -9.56
C THR A 145 -11.70 -16.68 -10.79
N GLY A 146 -10.75 -16.37 -11.69
CA GLY A 146 -10.52 -17.11 -12.94
C GLY A 146 -11.49 -16.76 -14.06
N GLU A 147 -12.45 -15.85 -13.83
CA GLU A 147 -13.42 -15.41 -14.83
C GLU A 147 -13.76 -13.93 -14.66
N THR A 148 -13.60 -13.14 -15.74
CA THR A 148 -13.95 -11.72 -15.73
C THR A 148 -15.44 -11.51 -15.51
N GLY A 149 -15.78 -10.77 -14.46
CA GLY A 149 -17.16 -10.42 -14.09
C GLY A 149 -17.80 -11.36 -13.07
N THR A 150 -17.14 -12.47 -12.71
CA THR A 150 -17.63 -13.41 -11.70
C THR A 150 -17.18 -12.99 -10.31
N ALA A 151 -18.14 -12.76 -9.42
CA ALA A 151 -17.88 -12.44 -8.02
C ALA A 151 -17.29 -13.64 -7.26
N PRO A 152 -16.49 -13.42 -6.20
CA PRO A 152 -16.06 -14.50 -5.32
C PRO A 152 -17.25 -15.15 -4.60
N TYR A 153 -17.17 -16.46 -4.35
CA TYR A 153 -18.21 -17.21 -3.64
C TYR A 153 -17.62 -18.03 -2.46
N PRO A 154 -18.18 -17.89 -1.23
CA PRO A 154 -19.23 -16.94 -0.82
C PRO A 154 -18.84 -15.50 -1.07
N ASN A 155 -19.83 -14.63 -1.35
CA ASN A 155 -19.57 -13.23 -1.66
C ASN A 155 -18.90 -12.50 -0.49
N TYR A 156 -17.83 -11.80 -0.77
CA TYR A 156 -17.17 -10.86 0.15
C TYR A 156 -16.52 -9.74 -0.66
N ASP A 157 -16.21 -8.64 0.00
CA ASP A 157 -15.45 -7.53 -0.61
C ASP A 157 -13.97 -7.64 -0.22
N PRO A 158 -13.07 -8.04 -1.15
CA PRO A 158 -11.65 -8.16 -0.84
C PRO A 158 -11.02 -6.86 -0.34
N LEU A 159 -11.37 -5.72 -0.96
CA LEU A 159 -10.79 -4.43 -0.54
C LEU A 159 -11.19 -4.08 0.89
N GLN A 160 -12.47 -4.21 1.25
CA GLN A 160 -12.91 -3.95 2.62
C GLN A 160 -12.19 -4.87 3.61
N PHE A 161 -12.05 -6.16 3.26
CA PHE A 161 -11.32 -7.11 4.09
C PHE A 161 -9.85 -6.72 4.30
N TRP A 162 -9.15 -6.29 3.23
CA TRP A 162 -7.77 -5.81 3.31
C TRP A 162 -7.63 -4.55 4.18
N ILE A 163 -8.59 -3.61 4.08
CA ILE A 163 -8.64 -2.40 4.92
C ILE A 163 -8.75 -2.77 6.40
N ASP A 164 -9.79 -3.56 6.75
CA ASP A 164 -10.07 -3.93 8.13
C ASP A 164 -8.89 -4.66 8.78
N GLU A 165 -8.32 -5.63 8.06
CA GLU A 165 -7.18 -6.41 8.55
C GLU A 165 -5.86 -5.61 8.60
N SER A 166 -5.67 -4.63 7.71
CA SER A 166 -4.52 -3.71 7.77
C SER A 166 -4.63 -2.77 8.97
N HIS A 167 -5.74 -2.08 9.14
CA HIS A 167 -5.97 -1.13 10.23
C HIS A 167 -5.94 -1.79 11.61
N LYS A 168 -6.51 -2.98 11.77
CA LYS A 168 -6.41 -3.80 12.98
C LYS A 168 -4.96 -4.09 13.38
N ARG A 169 -4.03 -4.11 12.43
CA ARG A 169 -2.58 -4.29 12.65
C ARG A 169 -1.81 -2.98 12.79
N GLY A 170 -2.47 -1.84 12.60
CA GLY A 170 -1.85 -0.51 12.57
C GLY A 170 -1.02 -0.28 11.31
N LEU A 171 -1.39 -0.93 10.19
CA LEU A 171 -0.80 -0.72 8.87
C LEU A 171 -1.69 0.21 8.05
N GLU A 172 -1.12 1.17 7.33
CA GLU A 172 -1.84 1.86 6.26
C GLU A 172 -2.09 0.92 5.09
N LEU A 173 -3.25 1.04 4.43
CA LEU A 173 -3.55 0.39 3.17
C LEU A 173 -3.61 1.41 2.04
N HIS A 174 -2.60 1.39 1.17
CA HIS A 174 -2.57 2.15 -0.06
C HIS A 174 -3.11 1.29 -1.19
N VAL A 175 -4.12 1.78 -1.91
CA VAL A 175 -4.72 1.02 -3.01
C VAL A 175 -4.07 1.39 -4.34
N TRP A 176 -3.53 0.38 -5.00
CA TRP A 176 -2.82 0.55 -6.26
C TRP A 176 -3.73 0.23 -7.44
N LEU A 177 -3.80 1.20 -8.37
CA LEU A 177 -4.50 1.12 -9.63
C LEU A 177 -3.52 1.31 -10.79
N ASN A 178 -3.61 0.46 -11.83
CA ASN A 178 -3.07 0.80 -13.12
C ASN A 178 -4.12 1.63 -13.88
N PRO A 179 -3.85 2.91 -14.24
CA PRO A 179 -4.90 3.78 -14.78
C PRO A 179 -5.34 3.42 -16.21
N TYR A 180 -4.46 2.84 -17.04
CA TYR A 180 -4.67 2.77 -18.49
C TYR A 180 -4.72 1.37 -19.08
N ARG A 181 -4.23 0.33 -18.39
CA ARG A 181 -4.33 -1.04 -18.90
C ARG A 181 -5.78 -1.50 -18.90
N ALA A 182 -6.34 -1.77 -20.09
CA ALA A 182 -7.71 -2.24 -20.24
C ALA A 182 -7.83 -3.77 -20.25
N HIS A 183 -6.74 -4.49 -20.60
CA HIS A 183 -6.65 -5.95 -20.49
C HIS A 183 -5.18 -6.39 -20.53
N HIS A 184 -4.83 -7.35 -19.67
CA HIS A 184 -3.54 -8.01 -19.63
C HIS A 184 -3.63 -9.40 -20.30
N THR A 185 -2.60 -9.83 -21.04
CA THR A 185 -2.60 -11.10 -21.76
C THR A 185 -2.84 -12.34 -20.90
N ASN A 186 -2.47 -12.27 -19.61
CA ASN A 186 -2.73 -13.34 -18.63
C ASN A 186 -4.13 -13.21 -17.97
N GLY A 187 -4.94 -12.24 -18.37
CA GLY A 187 -6.25 -11.94 -17.78
C GLY A 187 -7.42 -12.72 -18.38
N GLY A 188 -7.17 -13.90 -18.94
CA GLY A 188 -8.17 -14.71 -19.61
C GLY A 188 -8.64 -14.11 -20.95
N SER A 189 -9.81 -14.52 -21.42
CA SER A 189 -10.38 -14.00 -22.66
C SER A 189 -11.14 -12.71 -22.44
N VAL A 190 -11.01 -11.77 -23.39
CA VAL A 190 -11.87 -10.59 -23.43
C VAL A 190 -13.30 -11.02 -23.73
N ASN A 191 -14.24 -10.82 -22.81
CA ASN A 191 -15.65 -11.16 -22.93
C ASN A 191 -16.55 -9.93 -22.99
N SER A 192 -17.88 -10.11 -23.03
CA SER A 192 -18.83 -8.99 -23.10
C SER A 192 -18.85 -8.08 -21.86
N LEU A 193 -18.35 -8.57 -20.72
CA LEU A 193 -18.24 -7.80 -19.47
C LEU A 193 -16.95 -6.99 -19.39
N SER A 194 -15.91 -7.37 -20.14
CA SER A 194 -14.60 -6.73 -20.16
C SER A 194 -14.71 -5.27 -20.62
N MET A 195 -14.04 -4.35 -19.94
CA MET A 195 -14.03 -2.93 -20.30
C MET A 195 -13.38 -2.70 -21.68
N ALA A 196 -12.48 -3.57 -22.12
CA ALA A 196 -11.93 -3.55 -23.48
C ALA A 196 -13.02 -3.70 -24.56
N ASN A 197 -14.14 -4.36 -24.28
CA ASN A 197 -15.30 -4.44 -25.16
C ASN A 197 -16.31 -3.31 -24.91
N LYS A 198 -16.65 -3.06 -23.63
CA LYS A 198 -17.66 -2.06 -23.28
C LYS A 198 -17.26 -0.62 -23.67
N LEU A 199 -15.96 -0.32 -23.65
CA LEU A 199 -15.37 0.97 -23.98
C LEU A 199 -14.45 0.88 -25.21
N SER A 200 -14.84 0.07 -26.20
CA SER A 200 -14.02 -0.21 -27.40
C SER A 200 -13.66 1.06 -28.21
N ASP A 201 -14.44 2.13 -28.07
CA ASP A 201 -14.20 3.42 -28.73
C ASP A 201 -13.02 4.22 -28.15
N ILE A 202 -12.55 3.86 -26.96
CA ILE A 202 -11.42 4.51 -26.28
C ILE A 202 -10.26 3.54 -25.98
N VAL A 203 -10.34 2.31 -26.46
CA VAL A 203 -9.37 1.25 -26.23
C VAL A 203 -8.63 0.89 -27.50
N VAL A 204 -7.33 0.72 -27.42
CA VAL A 204 -6.49 0.23 -28.50
C VAL A 204 -5.90 -1.14 -28.13
N ARG A 205 -5.76 -2.03 -29.14
CA ARG A 205 -5.10 -3.31 -28.98
C ARG A 205 -3.64 -3.18 -29.40
N LEU A 206 -2.72 -3.54 -28.51
CA LEU A 206 -1.29 -3.55 -28.75
C LEU A 206 -0.85 -4.85 -29.46
N LYS A 207 0.29 -4.83 -30.14
CA LYS A 207 0.80 -5.98 -30.91
C LYS A 207 1.20 -7.20 -30.06
N ASN A 208 1.42 -7.01 -28.75
CA ASN A 208 1.64 -8.11 -27.81
C ASN A 208 0.33 -8.77 -27.32
N GLY A 209 -0.84 -8.23 -27.69
CA GLY A 209 -2.15 -8.72 -27.30
C GLY A 209 -2.79 -8.02 -26.10
N MET A 210 -2.09 -7.12 -25.40
CA MET A 210 -2.70 -6.29 -24.36
C MET A 210 -3.66 -5.26 -24.98
N TYR A 211 -4.63 -4.81 -24.19
CA TYR A 211 -5.49 -3.68 -24.51
C TYR A 211 -5.17 -2.51 -23.59
N TRP A 212 -5.22 -1.30 -24.14
CA TRP A 212 -4.83 -0.08 -23.47
C TRP A 212 -5.85 1.02 -23.73
N PHE A 213 -6.27 1.73 -22.71
CA PHE A 213 -7.02 2.98 -22.89
C PHE A 213 -6.13 4.04 -23.51
N ASP A 214 -6.66 4.82 -24.43
CA ASP A 214 -5.96 6.00 -24.97
C ASP A 214 -5.88 7.08 -23.89
N PRO A 215 -4.67 7.39 -23.36
CA PRO A 215 -4.52 8.34 -22.26
C PRO A 215 -4.96 9.77 -22.60
N ALA A 216 -4.91 10.14 -23.87
CA ALA A 216 -5.30 11.47 -24.33
C ALA A 216 -6.82 11.59 -24.59
N ASN A 217 -7.57 10.49 -24.52
CA ASN A 217 -9.02 10.53 -24.73
C ASN A 217 -9.74 11.07 -23.48
N PRO A 218 -10.56 12.14 -23.59
CA PRO A 218 -11.29 12.68 -22.43
C PRO A 218 -12.23 11.67 -21.74
N LYS A 219 -12.81 10.71 -22.50
CA LYS A 219 -13.63 9.64 -21.91
C LYS A 219 -12.78 8.70 -21.04
N THR A 220 -11.54 8.37 -21.44
CA THR A 220 -10.62 7.60 -20.62
C THR A 220 -10.36 8.31 -19.29
N GLN A 221 -9.99 9.58 -19.36
CA GLN A 221 -9.71 10.37 -18.15
C GLN A 221 -10.94 10.47 -17.24
N GLY A 222 -12.13 10.67 -17.80
CA GLY A 222 -13.38 10.68 -17.06
C GLY A 222 -13.71 9.33 -16.42
N HIS A 223 -13.52 8.23 -17.14
CA HIS A 223 -13.77 6.89 -16.64
C HIS A 223 -12.86 6.55 -15.44
N VAL A 224 -11.56 6.75 -15.58
CA VAL A 224 -10.60 6.45 -14.49
C VAL A 224 -10.82 7.38 -13.29
N SER A 225 -11.11 8.66 -13.52
CA SER A 225 -11.50 9.60 -12.47
C SER A 225 -12.71 9.10 -11.68
N ASN A 226 -13.75 8.62 -12.35
CA ASN A 226 -14.95 8.09 -11.70
C ASN A 226 -14.62 6.83 -10.85
N VAL A 227 -13.74 5.96 -11.33
CA VAL A 227 -13.27 4.79 -10.57
C VAL A 227 -12.53 5.23 -9.30
N VAL A 228 -11.59 6.18 -9.40
CA VAL A 228 -10.85 6.71 -8.25
C VAL A 228 -11.79 7.34 -7.23
N LYS A 229 -12.73 8.16 -7.70
CA LYS A 229 -13.72 8.83 -6.83
C LYS A 229 -14.63 7.83 -6.12
N ASP A 230 -15.14 6.82 -6.82
CA ASP A 230 -15.95 5.74 -6.24
C ASP A 230 -15.21 5.03 -5.10
N ILE A 231 -13.93 4.69 -5.31
CA ILE A 231 -13.10 4.07 -4.28
C ILE A 231 -12.90 5.01 -3.09
N VAL A 232 -12.48 6.25 -3.32
CA VAL A 232 -12.22 7.22 -2.25
C VAL A 232 -13.49 7.49 -1.43
N GLN A 233 -14.64 7.62 -2.07
CA GLN A 233 -15.91 7.89 -1.39
C GLN A 233 -16.35 6.73 -0.49
N ARG A 234 -16.27 5.50 -1.00
CA ARG A 234 -16.86 4.32 -0.34
C ARG A 234 -15.95 3.63 0.68
N TYR A 235 -14.63 3.67 0.47
CA TYR A 235 -13.69 2.91 1.27
C TYR A 235 -12.85 3.80 2.19
N ASP A 236 -12.46 3.24 3.34
CA ASP A 236 -11.63 3.90 4.34
C ASP A 236 -10.13 3.62 4.08
N ILE A 237 -9.68 3.96 2.87
CA ILE A 237 -8.29 3.79 2.43
C ILE A 237 -7.38 4.92 2.91
N ASP A 238 -6.06 4.68 2.99
CA ASP A 238 -5.07 5.68 3.40
C ASP A 238 -4.45 6.41 2.20
N ALA A 239 -4.40 5.77 1.02
CA ALA A 239 -3.90 6.39 -0.20
C ALA A 239 -4.42 5.72 -1.48
N ILE A 240 -4.43 6.48 -2.58
CA ILE A 240 -4.46 5.99 -3.96
C ILE A 240 -3.01 5.95 -4.48
N HIS A 241 -2.64 4.90 -5.17
CA HIS A 241 -1.31 4.71 -5.76
C HIS A 241 -1.41 4.35 -7.23
N PHE A 242 -0.67 5.07 -8.10
CA PHE A 242 -0.46 4.73 -9.50
C PHE A 242 0.95 4.19 -9.73
N ASP A 243 1.07 3.24 -10.67
CA ASP A 243 2.35 2.73 -11.16
C ASP A 243 2.97 3.61 -12.27
N ASP A 244 3.88 3.05 -13.06
CA ASP A 244 4.59 3.74 -14.14
C ASP A 244 3.96 3.58 -15.54
N TYR A 245 2.83 2.86 -15.65
CA TYR A 245 2.23 2.54 -16.95
C TYR A 245 1.26 3.63 -17.42
N PHE A 246 1.78 4.77 -17.87
CA PHE A 246 0.99 5.84 -18.50
C PHE A 246 0.74 5.51 -19.98
N TYR A 247 1.61 5.90 -20.91
CA TYR A 247 1.68 5.22 -22.20
C TYR A 247 2.41 3.87 -22.02
N PRO A 248 2.08 2.86 -22.85
CA PRO A 248 2.72 1.55 -22.71
C PRO A 248 4.18 1.59 -23.19
N TYR A 249 5.03 0.75 -22.60
CA TYR A 249 6.37 0.54 -23.12
C TYR A 249 6.33 0.16 -24.61
N ALA A 250 7.21 0.74 -25.42
CA ALA A 250 7.26 0.51 -26.87
C ALA A 250 7.37 -0.98 -27.23
N THR A 251 8.02 -1.79 -26.38
CA THR A 251 8.14 -3.24 -26.53
C THR A 251 6.77 -3.96 -26.56
N TYR A 252 5.76 -3.44 -25.87
CA TYR A 252 4.40 -4.00 -25.88
C TYR A 252 3.73 -3.84 -27.25
N ASN A 253 4.14 -2.82 -28.02
CA ASN A 253 3.70 -2.62 -29.40
C ASN A 253 4.76 -3.04 -30.43
N LYS A 254 5.72 -3.91 -30.06
CA LYS A 254 6.84 -4.39 -30.91
C LYS A 254 7.65 -3.24 -31.51
N GLY A 255 7.88 -2.17 -30.74
CA GLY A 255 8.61 -0.98 -31.16
C GLY A 255 7.81 0.00 -32.05
N ALA A 256 6.56 -0.31 -32.38
CA ALA A 256 5.70 0.63 -33.10
C ALA A 256 5.17 1.72 -32.16
N ASP A 257 4.86 2.89 -32.72
CA ASP A 257 4.24 3.98 -31.96
C ASP A 257 2.85 3.59 -31.43
N PHE A 258 2.41 4.28 -30.38
CA PHE A 258 1.07 4.07 -29.82
C PHE A 258 0.01 4.55 -30.82
N PRO A 259 -1.07 3.77 -31.08
CA PRO A 259 -2.00 4.06 -32.18
C PRO A 259 -3.14 5.03 -31.77
N ASP A 260 -2.78 6.23 -31.30
CA ASP A 260 -3.69 7.32 -30.91
C ASP A 260 -3.98 8.33 -32.03
N ASN A 261 -3.96 7.91 -33.32
CA ASN A 261 -4.16 8.79 -34.45
C ASN A 261 -5.51 9.54 -34.41
N ALA A 262 -6.57 8.89 -33.94
CA ALA A 262 -7.89 9.49 -33.90
C ALA A 262 -7.93 10.71 -32.97
N THR A 263 -7.44 10.59 -31.76
CA THR A 263 -7.39 11.66 -30.75
C THR A 263 -6.36 12.73 -31.13
N TRP A 264 -5.22 12.33 -31.69
CA TRP A 264 -4.24 13.26 -32.23
C TRP A 264 -4.79 14.13 -33.35
N ASN A 265 -5.45 13.52 -34.35
CA ASN A 265 -6.05 14.27 -35.46
C ASN A 265 -7.17 15.21 -34.98
N ALA A 266 -7.97 14.79 -34.02
CA ALA A 266 -8.98 15.65 -33.40
C ALA A 266 -8.34 16.87 -32.72
N TYR A 267 -7.24 16.68 -31.98
CA TYR A 267 -6.48 17.77 -31.37
C TYR A 267 -5.93 18.76 -32.41
N VAL A 268 -5.29 18.27 -33.49
CA VAL A 268 -4.78 19.13 -34.57
C VAL A 268 -5.91 19.89 -35.26
N SER A 269 -7.02 19.21 -35.56
CA SER A 269 -8.19 19.82 -36.22
C SER A 269 -8.87 20.89 -35.35
N SER A 270 -8.71 20.82 -34.02
CA SER A 270 -9.19 21.83 -33.09
C SER A 270 -8.26 23.04 -32.93
N GLY A 271 -7.17 23.11 -33.71
CA GLY A 271 -6.16 24.18 -33.66
C GLY A 271 -5.00 23.91 -32.67
N GLY A 272 -4.85 22.67 -32.22
CA GLY A 272 -3.74 22.29 -31.38
C GLY A 272 -2.38 22.46 -32.07
N ASN A 273 -1.38 23.00 -31.36
CA ASN A 273 -0.06 23.37 -31.89
C ASN A 273 1.13 22.69 -31.22
N LEU A 274 0.91 21.81 -30.24
CA LEU A 274 1.97 21.04 -29.62
C LEU A 274 2.51 19.97 -30.58
N SER A 275 3.77 19.55 -30.39
CA SER A 275 4.24 18.30 -30.97
C SER A 275 3.42 17.12 -30.42
N ARG A 276 3.33 16.00 -31.17
CA ARG A 276 2.58 14.83 -30.68
C ARG A 276 3.12 14.31 -29.34
N ALA A 277 4.43 14.33 -29.13
CA ALA A 277 5.05 13.94 -27.88
C ALA A 277 4.67 14.88 -26.72
N ASP A 278 4.69 16.19 -26.96
CA ASP A 278 4.29 17.18 -25.93
C ASP A 278 2.79 17.11 -25.63
N TRP A 279 1.95 16.89 -26.64
CA TRP A 279 0.51 16.69 -26.47
C TRP A 279 0.21 15.44 -25.63
N ARG A 280 0.91 14.32 -25.84
CA ARG A 280 0.80 13.12 -25.00
C ARG A 280 1.15 13.43 -23.54
N ARG A 281 2.30 14.09 -23.30
CA ARG A 281 2.73 14.51 -21.95
C ARG A 281 1.74 15.47 -21.30
N ASP A 282 1.26 16.45 -22.04
CA ASP A 282 0.30 17.43 -21.55
C ASP A 282 -1.00 16.76 -21.06
N ASN A 283 -1.52 15.77 -21.80
CA ASN A 283 -2.69 15.00 -21.41
C ASN A 283 -2.46 14.18 -20.14
N VAL A 284 -1.30 13.51 -20.02
CA VAL A 284 -0.95 12.77 -18.81
C VAL A 284 -0.75 13.73 -17.63
N ASN A 285 -0.07 14.85 -17.82
CA ASN A 285 0.15 15.86 -16.78
C ASN A 285 -1.18 16.42 -16.24
N LYS A 286 -2.10 16.80 -17.13
CA LYS A 286 -3.43 17.28 -16.75
C LYS A 286 -4.24 16.23 -16.00
N PHE A 287 -4.12 14.97 -16.39
CA PHE A 287 -4.79 13.87 -15.71
C PHE A 287 -4.24 13.66 -14.29
N VAL A 288 -2.91 13.66 -14.10
CA VAL A 288 -2.28 13.53 -12.78
C VAL A 288 -2.68 14.68 -11.86
N GLU A 289 -2.61 15.93 -12.36
CA GLU A 289 -3.06 17.11 -11.61
C GLU A 289 -4.54 17.01 -11.19
N ARG A 290 -5.39 16.57 -12.13
CA ARG A 290 -6.83 16.39 -11.89
C ARG A 290 -7.09 15.36 -10.80
N ILE A 291 -6.47 14.18 -10.88
CA ILE A 291 -6.66 13.10 -9.89
C ILE A 291 -6.22 13.55 -8.51
N TYR A 292 -5.06 14.21 -8.39
CA TYR A 292 -4.60 14.78 -7.13
C TYR A 292 -5.64 15.71 -6.49
N LYS A 293 -6.19 16.64 -7.28
CA LYS A 293 -7.22 17.59 -6.81
C LYS A 293 -8.53 16.90 -6.43
N GLU A 294 -8.98 15.93 -7.23
CA GLU A 294 -10.22 15.20 -7.00
C GLU A 294 -10.15 14.34 -5.74
N ILE A 295 -9.04 13.62 -5.49
CA ILE A 295 -8.87 12.83 -4.26
C ILE A 295 -9.01 13.72 -3.02
N HIS A 296 -8.29 14.84 -2.98
CA HIS A 296 -8.34 15.74 -1.82
C HIS A 296 -9.65 16.49 -1.65
N ALA A 297 -10.40 16.69 -2.73
CA ALA A 297 -11.75 17.25 -2.67
C ALA A 297 -12.76 16.26 -2.07
N GLU A 298 -12.61 14.95 -2.33
CA GLU A 298 -13.49 13.91 -1.78
C GLU A 298 -13.15 13.58 -0.32
N LYS A 299 -11.87 13.26 -0.02
CA LYS A 299 -11.35 12.99 1.33
C LYS A 299 -9.95 13.56 1.48
N SER A 300 -9.83 14.68 2.18
CA SER A 300 -8.57 15.43 2.27
C SER A 300 -7.40 14.64 2.88
N HIS A 301 -7.67 13.65 3.72
CA HIS A 301 -6.63 12.84 4.37
C HIS A 301 -6.11 11.68 3.50
N VAL A 302 -6.81 11.33 2.42
CA VAL A 302 -6.36 10.26 1.51
C VAL A 302 -5.20 10.78 0.67
N LYS A 303 -4.03 10.15 0.82
CA LYS A 303 -2.82 10.52 0.08
C LYS A 303 -2.90 10.06 -1.38
N PHE A 304 -2.21 10.74 -2.27
CA PHE A 304 -1.98 10.29 -3.64
C PHE A 304 -0.49 10.04 -3.87
N GLY A 305 -0.14 8.83 -4.29
CA GLY A 305 1.22 8.43 -4.60
C GLY A 305 1.39 7.92 -6.03
N ILE A 306 2.59 8.08 -6.56
CA ILE A 306 2.98 7.53 -7.87
C ILE A 306 4.34 6.85 -7.73
N SER A 307 4.48 5.64 -8.32
CA SER A 307 5.77 4.96 -8.49
C SER A 307 6.21 4.97 -9.95
N PRO A 308 6.80 6.08 -10.43
CA PRO A 308 7.24 6.18 -11.81
C PRO A 308 8.51 5.38 -12.04
N PHE A 309 8.87 5.16 -13.31
CA PHE A 309 10.17 4.62 -13.66
C PHE A 309 11.30 5.45 -13.02
N GLY A 310 12.38 4.79 -12.56
CA GLY A 310 13.40 5.44 -11.73
C GLY A 310 14.21 6.54 -12.42
N ILE A 311 14.30 6.51 -13.77
CA ILE A 311 15.03 7.49 -14.59
C ILE A 311 14.03 8.40 -15.29
N TRP A 312 14.04 9.70 -14.95
CA TRP A 312 13.22 10.69 -15.67
C TRP A 312 13.66 10.79 -17.14
N LYS A 313 14.95 11.04 -17.36
CA LYS A 313 15.58 11.15 -18.69
C LYS A 313 17.06 10.81 -18.59
N PRO A 314 17.67 10.12 -19.58
CA PRO A 314 19.11 9.94 -19.64
C PRO A 314 19.86 11.27 -19.55
N GLY A 315 20.97 11.28 -18.80
CA GLY A 315 21.73 12.49 -18.50
C GLY A 315 21.21 13.31 -17.32
N TYR A 316 20.15 12.85 -16.62
CA TYR A 316 19.61 13.47 -15.42
C TYR A 316 19.56 12.47 -14.26
N PRO A 317 20.51 12.60 -13.27
CA PRO A 317 21.70 13.49 -13.30
C PRO A 317 22.72 13.13 -14.36
N ALA A 318 23.74 13.95 -14.53
CA ALA A 318 24.83 13.70 -15.49
C ALA A 318 25.43 12.29 -15.27
N GLY A 319 25.69 11.57 -16.37
CA GLY A 319 26.22 10.19 -16.36
C GLY A 319 25.15 9.10 -16.26
N ILE A 320 23.87 9.42 -15.98
CA ILE A 320 22.78 8.43 -15.99
C ILE A 320 22.44 8.04 -17.42
N VAL A 321 22.27 6.72 -17.63
CA VAL A 321 21.88 6.12 -18.92
C VAL A 321 20.71 5.16 -18.73
N GLY A 322 19.93 4.90 -19.76
CA GLY A 322 18.81 3.96 -19.74
C GLY A 322 17.60 4.49 -20.49
N SER A 323 16.42 3.91 -20.25
CA SER A 323 15.16 4.35 -20.81
C SER A 323 14.72 5.70 -20.25
N SER A 324 14.00 6.46 -21.04
CA SER A 324 13.46 7.77 -20.69
C SER A 324 11.95 7.66 -20.45
N GLN A 325 11.50 7.79 -19.21
CA GLN A 325 10.04 7.86 -18.97
C GLN A 325 9.40 9.09 -19.63
N PHE A 326 10.15 10.20 -19.70
CA PHE A 326 9.70 11.43 -20.34
C PHE A 326 9.43 11.26 -21.83
N ASP A 327 10.34 10.55 -22.56
CA ASP A 327 10.25 10.40 -24.01
C ASP A 327 9.50 9.14 -24.45
N GLU A 328 9.56 8.05 -23.65
CA GLU A 328 9.00 6.74 -24.03
C GLU A 328 7.60 6.50 -23.43
N LEU A 329 7.38 6.92 -22.18
CA LEU A 329 6.10 6.75 -21.47
C LEU A 329 5.27 8.04 -21.44
N TYR A 330 5.82 9.12 -22.01
CA TYR A 330 5.23 10.47 -22.00
C TYR A 330 4.83 10.92 -20.58
N ALA A 331 5.63 10.52 -19.61
CA ALA A 331 5.43 10.78 -18.18
C ALA A 331 6.45 11.82 -17.70
N ASP A 332 5.99 13.06 -17.49
CA ASP A 332 6.83 14.11 -16.92
C ASP A 332 6.77 14.09 -15.40
N ALA A 333 7.25 12.98 -14.82
CA ALA A 333 7.20 12.73 -13.39
C ALA A 333 8.00 13.78 -12.57
N LYS A 334 9.03 14.39 -13.15
CA LYS A 334 9.72 15.54 -12.57
C LYS A 334 8.76 16.73 -12.36
N LEU A 335 7.97 17.05 -13.38
CA LEU A 335 6.98 18.14 -13.28
C LEU A 335 5.98 17.86 -12.16
N TRP A 336 5.49 16.62 -12.03
CA TRP A 336 4.51 16.27 -11.00
C TRP A 336 5.06 16.47 -9.59
N LEU A 337 6.31 16.06 -9.37
CA LEU A 337 7.02 16.28 -8.11
C LEU A 337 7.26 17.77 -7.83
N ASN A 338 7.77 18.53 -8.83
CA ASN A 338 8.02 19.96 -8.71
C ASN A 338 6.74 20.78 -8.47
N LYS A 339 5.58 20.33 -8.97
CA LYS A 339 4.27 20.98 -8.75
C LYS A 339 3.57 20.48 -7.50
N GLY A 340 4.06 19.42 -6.86
CA GLY A 340 3.44 18.82 -5.69
C GLY A 340 2.08 18.18 -6.00
N TRP A 341 1.90 17.62 -7.21
CA TRP A 341 0.70 16.89 -7.60
C TRP A 341 0.72 15.43 -7.12
N VAL A 342 1.49 15.16 -6.08
CA VAL A 342 1.55 13.91 -5.33
C VAL A 342 1.77 14.23 -3.86
N ASP A 343 1.37 13.33 -2.95
CA ASP A 343 1.73 13.40 -1.54
C ASP A 343 2.96 12.57 -1.26
N TYR A 344 3.14 11.46 -1.98
CA TYR A 344 4.39 10.73 -1.97
C TYR A 344 4.79 10.27 -3.37
N PHE A 345 6.07 10.18 -3.59
CA PHE A 345 6.69 9.84 -4.85
C PHE A 345 7.66 8.69 -4.63
N SER A 346 7.46 7.58 -5.35
CA SER A 346 8.23 6.35 -5.16
C SER A 346 8.93 5.92 -6.45
N PRO A 347 10.01 6.63 -6.88
CA PRO A 347 10.71 6.25 -8.10
C PRO A 347 11.29 4.85 -7.96
N GLN A 348 11.10 4.01 -9.00
CA GLN A 348 11.55 2.62 -9.01
C GLN A 348 13.07 2.56 -9.21
N LEU A 349 13.84 2.69 -8.13
CA LEU A 349 15.31 2.68 -8.16
C LEU A 349 15.83 1.24 -8.05
N TYR A 350 15.55 0.43 -9.06
CA TYR A 350 15.74 -1.03 -9.04
C TYR A 350 17.16 -1.50 -9.39
N TRP A 351 18.14 -0.62 -9.29
CA TRP A 351 19.55 -0.89 -9.59
C TRP A 351 20.41 -0.94 -8.32
N PRO A 352 21.54 -1.68 -8.35
CA PRO A 352 22.51 -1.67 -7.26
C PRO A 352 23.10 -0.28 -6.98
N ILE A 353 23.63 -0.10 -5.78
CA ILE A 353 24.31 1.13 -5.36
C ILE A 353 25.46 1.47 -6.31
N ASP A 354 26.25 0.46 -6.68
CA ASP A 354 27.44 0.58 -7.53
C ASP A 354 27.15 0.44 -9.03
N SER A 355 25.87 0.45 -9.44
CA SER A 355 25.48 0.34 -10.86
C SER A 355 26.06 1.48 -11.68
N LYS A 356 26.85 1.14 -12.71
CA LYS A 356 27.41 2.14 -13.65
C LYS A 356 26.31 2.75 -14.50
N GLY A 357 26.11 4.06 -14.37
CA GLY A 357 25.12 4.84 -15.10
C GLY A 357 23.67 4.71 -14.58
N GLN A 358 23.45 4.02 -13.46
CA GLN A 358 22.13 3.84 -12.85
C GLN A 358 22.23 3.71 -11.30
N GLY A 359 23.30 4.25 -10.71
CA GLY A 359 23.58 4.12 -9.28
C GLY A 359 22.44 4.63 -8.41
N PHE A 360 22.02 3.82 -7.43
CA PHE A 360 20.91 4.11 -6.53
C PHE A 360 21.05 5.48 -5.84
N GLU A 361 22.21 5.75 -5.23
CA GLU A 361 22.46 6.99 -4.50
C GLU A 361 22.41 8.22 -5.41
N SER A 362 22.98 8.13 -6.62
CA SER A 362 22.96 9.23 -7.59
C SER A 362 21.54 9.59 -8.02
N LEU A 363 20.71 8.57 -8.30
CA LEU A 363 19.31 8.78 -8.71
C LEU A 363 18.48 9.32 -7.55
N LEU A 364 18.62 8.77 -6.34
CA LEU A 364 17.86 9.24 -5.18
C LEU A 364 18.23 10.68 -4.81
N SER A 365 19.52 11.03 -4.82
CA SER A 365 19.99 12.39 -4.56
C SER A 365 19.45 13.38 -5.57
N TRP A 366 19.41 12.99 -6.86
CA TRP A 366 18.82 13.82 -7.90
C TRP A 366 17.32 14.02 -7.71
N TRP A 367 16.55 12.96 -7.46
CA TRP A 367 15.13 13.09 -7.17
C TRP A 367 14.85 13.96 -5.95
N GLN A 368 15.70 13.87 -4.91
CA GLN A 368 15.59 14.74 -3.74
C GLN A 368 15.87 16.22 -4.09
N SER A 369 16.83 16.50 -4.98
CA SER A 369 17.11 17.87 -5.44
C SER A 369 15.97 18.48 -6.27
N GLU A 370 15.19 17.63 -6.96
CA GLU A 370 14.01 18.04 -7.71
C GLU A 370 12.74 18.16 -6.84
N ASN A 371 12.78 17.73 -5.58
CA ASN A 371 11.63 17.72 -4.67
C ASN A 371 11.39 19.10 -4.02
N THR A 372 11.13 20.13 -4.84
CA THR A 372 10.99 21.52 -4.41
C THR A 372 9.77 21.78 -3.53
N MET A 373 8.76 20.91 -3.58
CA MET A 373 7.54 20.99 -2.77
C MET A 373 7.62 20.18 -1.47
N ASN A 374 8.79 19.58 -1.16
CA ASN A 374 9.03 18.77 0.03
C ASN A 374 7.97 17.67 0.24
N ARG A 375 7.57 17.02 -0.85
CA ARG A 375 6.69 15.85 -0.79
C ARG A 375 7.47 14.64 -0.26
N HIS A 376 6.77 13.64 0.25
CA HIS A 376 7.44 12.41 0.63
C HIS A 376 8.11 11.76 -0.59
N LEU A 377 9.38 11.45 -0.46
CA LEU A 377 10.15 10.73 -1.46
C LEU A 377 10.59 9.38 -0.86
N TRP A 378 9.94 8.30 -1.28
CA TRP A 378 10.19 6.96 -0.76
C TRP A 378 10.57 6.02 -1.91
N PRO A 379 11.86 5.81 -2.19
CA PRO A 379 12.30 5.03 -3.35
C PRO A 379 11.76 3.60 -3.30
N GLY A 380 11.45 3.06 -4.48
CA GLY A 380 11.19 1.66 -4.69
C GLY A 380 12.50 0.85 -4.67
N LEU A 381 12.55 -0.20 -3.85
CA LEU A 381 13.69 -1.12 -3.72
C LEU A 381 13.35 -2.48 -4.33
N ASN A 382 14.20 -3.01 -5.22
CA ASN A 382 13.97 -4.32 -5.84
C ASN A 382 14.49 -5.46 -4.97
N THR A 383 13.67 -5.94 -4.05
CA THR A 383 13.99 -7.09 -3.19
C THR A 383 13.88 -8.44 -3.90
N VAL A 384 13.22 -8.49 -5.08
CA VAL A 384 13.01 -9.75 -5.83
C VAL A 384 14.22 -10.12 -6.68
N GLU A 385 14.73 -9.16 -7.48
CA GLU A 385 15.64 -9.48 -8.59
C GLU A 385 16.90 -8.61 -8.67
N ILE A 386 17.17 -7.77 -7.65
CA ILE A 386 18.40 -6.96 -7.68
C ILE A 386 19.62 -7.86 -7.89
N LYS A 387 20.44 -7.53 -8.89
CA LYS A 387 21.53 -8.39 -9.37
C LYS A 387 22.81 -8.15 -8.58
N VAL A 388 22.84 -8.66 -7.37
CA VAL A 388 24.01 -8.65 -6.47
C VAL A 388 24.15 -10.00 -5.77
N SER A 389 25.34 -10.30 -5.25
CA SER A 389 25.60 -11.57 -4.54
C SER A 389 24.91 -11.64 -3.19
N ASP A 390 24.87 -10.54 -2.44
CA ASP A 390 24.21 -10.42 -1.12
C ASP A 390 23.08 -9.38 -1.18
N ARG A 391 21.88 -9.83 -1.55
CA ARG A 391 20.70 -8.95 -1.63
C ARG A 391 20.29 -8.34 -0.28
N PRO A 392 20.26 -9.10 0.83
CA PRO A 392 19.97 -8.50 2.14
C PRO A 392 20.91 -7.37 2.53
N ALA A 393 22.22 -7.52 2.31
CA ALA A 393 23.19 -6.48 2.59
C ALA A 393 22.97 -5.25 1.68
N GLU A 394 22.75 -5.46 0.39
CA GLU A 394 22.47 -4.39 -0.56
C GLU A 394 21.24 -3.58 -0.16
N ILE A 395 20.11 -4.25 0.13
CA ILE A 395 18.87 -3.58 0.54
C ILE A 395 19.05 -2.81 1.85
N LYS A 396 19.74 -3.37 2.84
CA LYS A 396 20.10 -2.63 4.07
C LYS A 396 20.88 -1.36 3.78
N ASN A 397 21.87 -1.44 2.91
CA ASN A 397 22.71 -0.29 2.54
C ASN A 397 21.91 0.76 1.77
N GLN A 398 20.98 0.36 0.88
CA GLN A 398 20.05 1.27 0.21
C GLN A 398 19.13 1.99 1.21
N ILE A 399 18.65 1.31 2.25
CA ILE A 399 17.86 1.93 3.33
C ILE A 399 18.70 2.96 4.09
N GLU A 400 19.95 2.65 4.45
CA GLU A 400 20.82 3.61 5.14
C GLU A 400 21.15 4.84 4.26
N ILE A 401 21.35 4.65 2.95
CA ILE A 401 21.50 5.76 2.00
C ILE A 401 20.23 6.60 1.97
N SER A 402 19.05 5.98 1.92
CA SER A 402 17.76 6.68 1.96
C SER A 402 17.62 7.52 3.23
N ARG A 403 17.95 6.97 4.40
CA ARG A 403 17.97 7.70 5.68
C ARG A 403 18.91 8.90 5.67
N ASN A 404 20.10 8.73 5.08
CA ASN A 404 21.09 9.79 5.00
C ASN A 404 20.68 10.94 4.09
N ILE A 405 19.96 10.66 3.01
CA ILE A 405 19.49 11.67 2.05
C ILE A 405 18.18 12.31 2.52
N LEU A 406 17.19 11.52 2.92
CA LEU A 406 15.83 11.96 3.19
C LEU A 406 15.61 12.41 4.65
N LYS A 407 16.53 12.06 5.57
CA LYS A 407 16.53 12.44 6.98
C LYS A 407 15.25 12.02 7.71
N LYS A 408 14.53 12.96 8.34
CA LYS A 408 13.32 12.73 9.15
C LYS A 408 12.11 12.23 8.32
N ASP A 409 12.13 12.40 7.00
CA ASP A 409 11.05 12.01 6.09
C ASP A 409 11.40 10.72 5.33
N ALA A 410 12.42 9.97 5.81
CA ALA A 410 12.88 8.74 5.20
C ALA A 410 11.78 7.68 5.08
N GLY A 411 11.93 6.83 4.08
CA GLY A 411 11.07 5.68 3.84
C GLY A 411 11.40 5.03 2.52
N GLU A 412 10.84 3.85 2.30
CA GLU A 412 11.00 3.06 1.09
C GLU A 412 9.83 2.11 0.88
N ILE A 413 9.69 1.60 -0.35
CA ILE A 413 8.69 0.61 -0.71
C ILE A 413 9.39 -0.58 -1.38
N HIS A 414 9.20 -1.77 -0.84
CA HIS A 414 9.83 -2.98 -1.33
C HIS A 414 9.06 -3.61 -2.50
N TRP A 415 9.70 -3.76 -3.65
CA TRP A 415 9.21 -4.55 -4.76
C TRP A 415 9.75 -5.97 -4.66
N SER A 416 8.97 -6.92 -4.28
CA SER A 416 7.60 -6.90 -3.78
C SER A 416 7.55 -7.75 -2.50
N ILE A 417 6.37 -7.99 -1.96
CA ILE A 417 6.21 -8.90 -0.82
C ILE A 417 6.86 -10.28 -1.07
N ALA A 418 6.90 -10.74 -2.32
CA ALA A 418 7.58 -11.97 -2.71
C ALA A 418 9.11 -11.93 -2.45
N GLY A 419 9.75 -10.79 -2.63
CA GLY A 419 11.18 -10.62 -2.33
C GLY A 419 11.50 -10.70 -0.85
N LEU A 420 10.53 -10.30 0.00
CA LEU A 420 10.64 -10.40 1.45
C LEU A 420 10.51 -11.84 1.94
N THR A 421 9.68 -12.65 1.30
CA THR A 421 9.34 -14.02 1.75
C THR A 421 10.19 -15.11 1.10
N LYS A 422 10.54 -14.97 -0.19
CA LYS A 422 11.30 -16.00 -0.92
C LYS A 422 12.78 -16.04 -0.57
N ASN A 423 13.37 -14.95 -0.07
CA ASN A 423 14.72 -14.92 0.44
C ASN A 423 14.69 -15.06 1.97
N ALA A 424 15.03 -16.23 2.50
CA ALA A 424 14.95 -16.54 3.92
C ALA A 424 15.77 -15.58 4.81
N ASN A 425 16.80 -14.92 4.27
CA ASN A 425 17.66 -14.00 5.02
C ASN A 425 17.17 -12.54 4.96
N MET A 426 16.24 -12.19 4.08
CA MET A 426 15.80 -10.80 3.89
C MET A 426 15.09 -10.24 5.13
N LEU A 427 14.03 -10.88 5.58
CA LEU A 427 13.30 -10.42 6.76
C LEU A 427 14.14 -10.39 8.04
N PRO A 428 14.95 -11.44 8.37
CA PRO A 428 15.87 -11.37 9.50
C PRO A 428 16.86 -10.21 9.39
N ALA A 429 17.41 -9.95 8.20
CA ALA A 429 18.36 -8.86 8.00
C ALA A 429 17.71 -7.48 8.21
N LEU A 430 16.47 -7.29 7.77
CA LEU A 430 15.70 -6.06 8.01
C LEU A 430 15.34 -5.94 9.50
N LYS A 431 14.74 -6.98 10.09
CA LYS A 431 14.24 -6.99 11.46
C LYS A 431 15.33 -6.80 12.52
N ASN A 432 16.49 -7.41 12.31
CA ASN A 432 17.65 -7.28 13.22
C ASN A 432 18.57 -6.12 12.84
N GLY A 433 18.22 -5.35 11.80
CA GLY A 433 18.97 -4.21 11.29
C GLY A 433 18.08 -2.94 11.25
N PRO A 434 17.84 -2.37 10.05
CA PRO A 434 17.16 -1.08 9.92
C PRO A 434 15.76 -1.06 10.53
N TYR A 435 15.05 -2.19 10.59
CA TYR A 435 13.68 -2.28 11.13
C TYR A 435 13.62 -2.90 12.54
N SER A 436 14.70 -2.82 13.33
CA SER A 436 14.74 -3.38 14.70
C SER A 436 13.68 -2.78 15.63
N GLU A 437 13.27 -1.54 15.38
CA GLU A 437 12.23 -0.83 16.14
C GLU A 437 11.06 -0.45 15.23
N LYS A 438 9.87 -0.35 15.80
CA LYS A 438 8.71 0.23 15.10
C LYS A 438 8.94 1.70 14.79
N ALA A 439 8.33 2.17 13.71
CA ALA A 439 8.31 3.58 13.33
C ALA A 439 6.88 4.00 12.97
N LEU A 440 6.53 5.25 13.30
CA LEU A 440 5.38 5.92 12.74
C LEU A 440 5.70 6.35 11.31
N ILE A 441 4.67 6.56 10.50
CA ILE A 441 4.83 7.23 9.20
C ILE A 441 5.32 8.67 9.40
N PRO A 442 6.07 9.25 8.45
CA PRO A 442 6.38 10.68 8.44
C PRO A 442 5.12 11.55 8.41
N LYS A 443 5.18 12.73 9.04
CA LYS A 443 4.06 13.70 9.02
C LYS A 443 3.84 14.25 7.62
N THR A 444 2.57 14.44 7.24
CA THR A 444 2.16 15.01 5.95
C THR A 444 1.65 16.46 6.15
N PRO A 445 2.54 17.44 6.39
CA PRO A 445 2.17 18.78 6.88
C PRO A 445 1.47 19.67 5.83
N TRP A 446 1.52 19.33 4.55
CA TRP A 446 0.83 20.07 3.47
C TRP A 446 -0.64 19.71 3.35
N ILE A 447 -1.10 18.64 4.01
CA ILE A 447 -2.52 18.28 4.10
C ILE A 447 -3.08 18.84 5.41
N LYS A 448 -4.18 19.58 5.29
CA LYS A 448 -4.85 20.14 6.47
C LYS A 448 -5.48 19.03 7.31
N ALA A 449 -5.02 18.89 8.54
CA ALA A 449 -5.56 17.93 9.50
C ALA A 449 -6.58 18.55 10.45
N VAL A 450 -7.46 17.71 10.99
CA VAL A 450 -8.28 18.06 12.14
C VAL A 450 -7.43 17.87 13.40
N PRO A 451 -7.28 18.90 14.27
CA PRO A 451 -6.46 18.77 15.47
C PRO A 451 -6.92 17.64 16.38
N LEU A 452 -5.98 16.80 16.79
CA LEU A 452 -6.24 15.74 17.76
C LEU A 452 -6.43 16.31 19.16
N GLN A 453 -7.38 15.75 19.89
CA GLN A 453 -7.58 16.09 21.30
C GLN A 453 -6.56 15.34 22.17
N THR A 454 -6.08 15.98 23.24
CA THR A 454 -5.25 15.34 24.26
C THR A 454 -5.99 14.14 24.85
N PRO A 455 -5.38 12.93 24.83
CA PRO A 455 -6.02 11.75 25.40
C PRO A 455 -6.25 11.89 26.91
N THR A 456 -7.21 11.16 27.44
CA THR A 456 -7.30 10.87 28.88
C THR A 456 -6.43 9.64 29.20
N LEU A 457 -5.85 9.60 30.39
CA LEU A 457 -5.05 8.48 30.89
C LEU A 457 -5.50 8.12 32.30
N PHE A 458 -5.85 6.87 32.53
CA PHE A 458 -6.18 6.33 33.87
C PHE A 458 -5.13 5.30 34.25
N ILE A 459 -4.70 5.35 35.49
CA ILE A 459 -3.75 4.39 36.07
C ILE A 459 -4.32 3.92 37.42
N THR A 460 -4.47 2.61 37.52
CA THR A 460 -4.90 1.96 38.78
C THR A 460 -3.80 1.02 39.26
N ASP A 461 -3.51 1.04 40.53
CA ASP A 461 -2.56 0.10 41.14
C ASP A 461 -3.20 -1.31 41.18
N ASN A 462 -2.49 -2.27 40.61
CA ASN A 462 -2.84 -3.68 40.64
C ASN A 462 -1.61 -4.51 41.08
N GLY A 463 -1.11 -4.26 42.28
CA GLY A 463 0.04 -4.98 42.83
C GLY A 463 1.32 -4.85 42.00
N SER A 464 1.69 -5.88 41.26
CA SER A 464 2.89 -5.89 40.41
C SER A 464 2.76 -5.08 39.10
N PHE A 465 1.54 -4.62 38.76
CA PHE A 465 1.26 -3.90 37.53
C PHE A 465 0.61 -2.55 37.79
N ALA A 466 0.87 -1.59 36.92
CA ALA A 466 0.06 -0.41 36.71
C ALA A 466 -0.96 -0.74 35.62
N GLN A 467 -2.21 -1.00 35.99
CA GLN A 467 -3.29 -1.18 35.03
C GLN A 467 -3.64 0.18 34.42
N THR A 468 -3.44 0.30 33.13
CA THR A 468 -3.59 1.56 32.41
C THR A 468 -4.69 1.47 31.38
N SER A 469 -5.47 2.55 31.24
CA SER A 469 -6.42 2.72 30.14
C SER A 469 -6.42 4.16 29.65
N TRP A 470 -6.80 4.35 28.38
CA TRP A 470 -6.85 5.66 27.75
C TRP A 470 -7.97 5.75 26.72
N SER A 471 -8.33 6.98 26.40
CA SER A 471 -9.33 7.28 25.38
C SER A 471 -9.10 8.69 24.83
N SER A 472 -9.74 9.01 23.69
CA SER A 472 -9.85 10.36 23.16
C SER A 472 -11.32 10.74 22.99
N LYS A 473 -11.65 12.01 23.13
CA LYS A 473 -13.02 12.50 22.88
C LYS A 473 -13.42 12.34 21.40
N ASN A 474 -12.45 12.30 20.49
CA ASN A 474 -12.68 12.12 19.06
C ASN A 474 -11.88 10.91 18.53
N MET A 475 -12.39 9.71 18.83
CA MET A 475 -11.77 8.44 18.41
C MET A 475 -11.70 8.28 16.88
N SER A 476 -12.63 8.85 16.13
CA SER A 476 -12.67 8.74 14.67
C SER A 476 -11.45 9.37 13.95
N ASN A 477 -10.76 10.29 14.63
CA ASN A 477 -9.55 10.91 14.09
C ASN A 477 -8.27 10.22 14.55
N VAL A 478 -8.38 9.22 15.43
CA VAL A 478 -7.21 8.48 15.94
C VAL A 478 -6.95 7.28 15.03
N PHE A 479 -5.70 7.09 14.65
CA PHE A 479 -5.25 5.92 13.90
C PHE A 479 -4.41 4.97 14.78
N GLN A 480 -3.54 5.56 15.62
CA GLN A 480 -2.65 4.81 16.51
C GLN A 480 -2.47 5.55 17.85
N TRP A 481 -1.90 4.84 18.81
CA TRP A 481 -1.46 5.38 20.09
C TRP A 481 0.05 5.24 20.24
N VAL A 482 0.66 6.17 20.98
CA VAL A 482 2.03 6.01 21.46
C VAL A 482 2.03 6.10 22.96
N LEU A 483 2.34 4.97 23.59
CA LEU A 483 2.51 4.84 25.02
C LEU A 483 3.98 5.02 25.39
N PHE A 484 4.25 5.92 26.32
CA PHE A 484 5.56 6.18 26.90
C PHE A 484 5.61 5.61 28.32
N LYS A 485 6.65 4.85 28.63
CA LYS A 485 6.88 4.20 29.93
C LYS A 485 8.22 4.66 30.46
N GLN A 486 8.26 5.23 31.66
CA GLN A 486 9.51 5.72 32.25
C GLN A 486 10.00 4.75 33.32
N TYR A 487 11.08 4.01 33.04
CA TYR A 487 11.74 3.14 33.99
C TYR A 487 13.03 3.77 34.48
N ASN A 488 13.17 3.97 35.81
CA ASN A 488 14.32 4.65 36.43
C ASN A 488 14.69 5.97 35.72
N GLY A 489 13.68 6.78 35.33
CA GLY A 489 13.90 8.05 34.64
C GLY A 489 14.09 7.98 33.14
N ILE A 490 14.26 6.77 32.56
CA ILE A 490 14.47 6.57 31.11
C ILE A 490 13.14 6.22 30.46
N TRP A 491 12.78 6.93 29.41
CA TRP A 491 11.58 6.70 28.65
C TRP A 491 11.77 5.62 27.57
N GLU A 492 10.81 4.69 27.51
CA GLU A 492 10.61 3.73 26.40
C GLU A 492 9.34 4.11 25.66
N THR A 493 9.32 3.93 24.34
CA THR A 493 8.15 4.18 23.50
C THR A 493 7.54 2.88 23.00
N GLU A 494 6.20 2.85 22.86
CA GLU A 494 5.48 1.71 22.28
C GLU A 494 4.35 2.21 21.39
N ILE A 495 4.41 1.88 20.09
CA ILE A 495 3.35 2.18 19.12
C ILE A 495 2.30 1.07 19.19
N LEU A 496 1.04 1.48 19.42
CA LEU A 496 -0.11 0.61 19.63
C LEU A 496 -1.19 0.87 18.59
N THR A 497 -1.96 -0.16 18.27
CA THR A 497 -3.11 -0.04 17.35
C THR A 497 -4.26 0.73 17.99
N LEU A 498 -5.17 1.24 17.17
CA LEU A 498 -6.36 1.98 17.61
C LEU A 498 -7.16 1.22 18.68
N ASP A 499 -7.34 -0.08 18.50
CA ASP A 499 -8.16 -0.94 19.38
C ASP A 499 -7.52 -1.24 20.75
N THR A 500 -6.24 -0.92 20.89
CA THR A 500 -5.54 -1.08 22.18
C THR A 500 -5.89 0.11 23.08
N LEU A 501 -6.86 -0.05 23.95
CA LEU A 501 -7.34 1.02 24.85
C LEU A 501 -6.92 0.82 26.31
N SER A 502 -6.28 -0.30 26.62
CA SER A 502 -5.78 -0.61 27.96
C SER A 502 -4.57 -1.54 27.89
N LYS A 503 -3.75 -1.49 28.95
CA LYS A 503 -2.58 -2.36 29.09
C LYS A 503 -2.13 -2.43 30.54
N ASP A 504 -1.76 -3.64 30.99
CA ASP A 504 -1.08 -3.83 32.26
C ASP A 504 0.44 -3.63 32.07
N ILE A 505 0.99 -2.63 32.77
CA ILE A 505 2.39 -2.25 32.68
C ILE A 505 3.12 -2.73 33.93
N PRO A 506 4.14 -3.59 33.81
CA PRO A 506 4.91 -4.05 34.96
C PRO A 506 5.51 -2.87 35.74
N LYS A 507 5.32 -2.84 37.07
CA LYS A 507 5.93 -1.80 37.92
C LYS A 507 7.45 -1.97 38.04
N PHE A 508 7.95 -3.17 37.79
CA PHE A 508 9.39 -3.45 37.70
C PHE A 508 9.69 -4.21 36.40
N LYS A 509 10.73 -3.79 35.71
CA LYS A 509 11.25 -4.41 34.48
C LYS A 509 12.77 -4.39 34.55
N ASP A 510 13.42 -5.55 34.48
CA ASP A 510 14.88 -5.69 34.54
C ASP A 510 15.50 -4.92 35.73
N GLY A 511 14.87 -5.02 36.91
CA GLY A 511 15.30 -4.34 38.14
C GLY A 511 15.01 -2.82 38.18
N LYS A 512 14.39 -2.25 37.14
CA LYS A 512 14.06 -0.83 37.05
C LYS A 512 12.61 -0.58 37.45
N LYS A 513 12.38 0.45 38.29
CA LYS A 513 11.05 0.85 38.75
C LYS A 513 10.36 1.77 37.75
N LEU A 514 9.07 1.49 37.47
CA LEU A 514 8.20 2.37 36.68
C LEU A 514 7.88 3.65 37.48
N GLY A 515 8.27 4.80 36.95
CA GLY A 515 8.07 6.12 37.58
C GLY A 515 6.91 6.92 37.00
N ALA A 516 6.69 6.79 35.68
CA ALA A 516 5.65 7.55 35.01
C ALA A 516 5.19 6.88 33.71
N LEU A 517 3.98 7.25 33.27
CA LEU A 517 3.40 6.87 32.00
C LEU A 517 2.91 8.12 31.26
N ALA A 518 2.99 8.13 29.93
CA ALA A 518 2.35 9.14 29.10
C ALA A 518 1.76 8.50 27.84
N ILE A 519 0.75 9.16 27.26
CA ILE A 519 0.04 8.71 26.07
C ILE A 519 -0.17 9.86 25.09
N LYS A 520 0.01 9.59 23.79
CA LYS A 520 -0.39 10.42 22.67
C LYS A 520 -1.27 9.66 21.71
N SER A 521 -2.18 10.35 21.03
CA SER A 521 -2.85 9.83 19.84
C SER A 521 -2.17 10.32 18.55
N ILE A 522 -2.24 9.50 17.52
CA ILE A 522 -1.65 9.76 16.19
C ILE A 522 -2.78 9.66 15.17
N ASP A 523 -2.87 10.60 14.22
CA ASP A 523 -3.79 10.53 13.11
C ASP A 523 -3.17 9.84 11.86
N ARG A 524 -3.96 9.68 10.77
CA ARG A 524 -3.53 9.08 9.50
C ARG A 524 -2.53 9.92 8.71
N LEU A 525 -2.34 11.18 9.08
CA LEU A 525 -1.34 12.07 8.48
C LEU A 525 -0.05 12.15 9.30
N GLY A 526 0.05 11.30 10.34
CA GLY A 526 1.20 11.24 11.24
C GLY A 526 1.25 12.38 12.27
N ASN A 527 0.20 13.21 12.40
CA ASN A 527 0.17 14.25 13.41
C ASN A 527 -0.05 13.64 14.80
N GLU A 528 0.49 14.33 15.82
CA GLU A 528 0.43 13.92 17.21
C GLU A 528 -0.50 14.86 17.99
N SER A 529 -1.27 14.31 18.93
CA SER A 529 -1.91 15.12 19.96
C SER A 529 -0.86 15.71 20.93
N ASP A 530 -1.28 16.65 21.77
CA ASP A 530 -0.58 16.87 23.05
C ASP A 530 -0.65 15.58 23.89
N TYR A 531 0.23 15.41 24.87
CA TYR A 531 0.29 14.21 25.69
C TYR A 531 -0.43 14.37 27.02
N MET A 532 -0.93 13.27 27.57
CA MET A 532 -1.29 13.15 28.98
C MET A 532 -0.23 12.32 29.68
N ALA A 533 0.35 12.86 30.76
CA ALA A 533 1.34 12.14 31.56
C ALA A 533 0.94 12.10 33.03
N LYS A 534 1.19 10.95 33.68
CA LYS A 534 0.94 10.71 35.11
C LYS A 534 2.09 9.95 35.75
N LYS A 535 2.40 10.29 37.02
CA LYS A 535 3.33 9.51 37.86
C LYS A 535 2.67 8.21 38.29
N VAL A 536 3.46 7.15 38.36
CA VAL A 536 3.03 5.88 38.94
C VAL A 536 3.45 5.86 40.41
N LYS A 537 2.49 5.65 41.31
CA LYS A 537 2.70 5.59 42.76
C LYS A 537 3.29 4.25 43.21
#